data_a1482e6cfdc751cd3f650737ac88dec5
#
_entry.id   a1482e6cfdc751cd3f650737ac88dec5
#
_cell.length_a   1.000
_cell.length_b   1.000
_cell.length_c   1.000
_cell.angle_alpha   90.00
_cell.angle_beta   90.00
_cell.angle_gamma   90.00
#
_symmetry.space_group_name_H-M   'P 1'
#
loop_
_entity.id
_entity.type
_entity.pdbx_description
1 polymer ?
#
loop_
_entity_poly.entity_id
_entity_poly.type
_entity_poly.pdbx_seq_one_letter_code
_entity_poly.pdbx_strand_id
1 'polypeptide(L)'
;RLMYGRRYSNGLHQAIEAKEGLSVRSESKTLATITLQNYFRMFNKLAGMTGTAKTEEAEFRDIYNMDVVVIPTNKPIARIDMQDSVYLNEKAKFHAIVEEIAEVHATGRPVLVGTISIEKSEAISDMLKKRGIKHNVLNAKHHEKEAEIVAEAGRLGMVTIATNMAGRGTDIILGGNPEFEAKREMRKLGYDENTISYASSRIPLDDEELLAARAEYDKLYEKFKAERQEEHEKVIELGGLHIIGTERHESRRIDNQLRGRSGRQGDPGSSVFFLSTEDDLARVFGGERMQAVMQFFKLEEDVPIEAKIITRQIERAQKSIEGIHYSQRKHVLQYDEVNNKQRQVIYGDRNKVLNGEDVHGMILDMAAGFARKALEDACDGTENSRLWNLDAVNGILKNKYLPQLEDFVTRDMAIRGAKHVLDELSKEVRSLIEERAAEEDENEFKQIERYVLLKIIDEKWMEHIDDLEELRKGIGLMAYGQQDPVMVYRKRATEMFEQMEEDIEFTTIRCLLFAKFRRVEAEEVQNAEELNPNLVLNKPCPCGSGLKYKNCCGKEKAEELKRQYRENKKNKQKQ
;
A
#
# COMPACT_ATOMS: atom_id res chain seq x y z
N ARG A 1 -7.13 -14.15 7.42
CA ARG A 1 -7.82 -12.86 7.30
C ARG A 1 -8.41 -12.74 5.91
N LEU A 2 -9.72 -12.58 5.81
CA LEU A 2 -10.40 -12.33 4.54
C LEU A 2 -9.97 -10.93 4.06
N MET A 3 -9.24 -10.88 2.95
CA MET A 3 -8.83 -9.61 2.35
C MET A 3 -9.73 -9.30 1.16
N TYR A 4 -10.75 -8.49 1.39
CA TYR A 4 -11.63 -8.02 0.33
C TYR A 4 -10.84 -7.26 -0.74
N GLY A 5 -11.18 -7.49 -2.01
CA GLY A 5 -10.58 -6.80 -3.16
C GLY A 5 -9.23 -7.36 -3.65
N ARG A 6 -8.62 -8.32 -2.96
CA ARG A 6 -7.42 -9.00 -3.49
C ARG A 6 -7.81 -10.13 -4.42
N ARG A 7 -7.25 -10.11 -5.61
CA ARG A 7 -7.44 -11.12 -6.65
C ARG A 7 -6.07 -11.52 -7.23
N TYR A 8 -5.99 -12.74 -7.72
CA TYR A 8 -4.84 -13.15 -8.52
C TYR A 8 -4.90 -12.47 -9.88
N SER A 9 -3.76 -12.06 -10.41
CA SER A 9 -3.61 -11.46 -11.74
C SER A 9 -3.44 -12.50 -12.84
N ASN A 10 -3.39 -12.04 -14.07
CA ASN A 10 -3.08 -12.84 -15.27
C ASN A 10 -4.06 -14.01 -15.50
N GLY A 11 -5.34 -13.78 -15.28
CA GLY A 11 -6.39 -14.76 -15.53
C GLY A 11 -6.48 -15.90 -14.51
N LEU A 12 -5.53 -16.03 -13.57
CA LEU A 12 -5.52 -17.12 -12.58
C LEU A 12 -6.76 -17.12 -11.69
N HIS A 13 -7.23 -15.94 -11.29
CA HIS A 13 -8.43 -15.84 -10.46
C HIS A 13 -9.67 -16.29 -11.21
N GLN A 14 -9.81 -15.91 -12.47
CA GLN A 14 -10.88 -16.32 -13.36
C GLN A 14 -10.85 -17.83 -13.63
N ALA A 15 -9.65 -18.40 -13.79
CA ALA A 15 -9.50 -19.85 -13.94
C ALA A 15 -9.95 -20.61 -12.67
N ILE A 16 -9.67 -20.09 -11.49
CA ILE A 16 -10.14 -20.65 -10.21
C ILE A 16 -11.65 -20.50 -10.09
N GLU A 17 -12.22 -19.32 -10.38
CA GLU A 17 -13.68 -19.10 -10.39
C GLU A 17 -14.39 -20.08 -11.33
N ALA A 18 -13.85 -20.30 -12.54
CA ALA A 18 -14.39 -21.26 -13.50
C ALA A 18 -14.28 -22.70 -12.99
N LYS A 19 -13.14 -23.08 -12.40
CA LYS A 19 -12.94 -24.42 -11.82
C LYS A 19 -13.91 -24.70 -10.68
N GLU A 20 -14.18 -23.72 -9.84
CA GLU A 20 -15.10 -23.84 -8.70
C GLU A 20 -16.59 -23.62 -9.08
N GLY A 21 -16.89 -23.48 -10.39
CA GLY A 21 -18.26 -23.30 -10.90
C GLY A 21 -18.90 -21.96 -10.52
N LEU A 22 -18.10 -20.95 -10.19
CA LEU A 22 -18.55 -19.60 -9.89
C LEU A 22 -18.68 -18.76 -11.16
N SER A 23 -19.46 -17.68 -11.10
CA SER A 23 -19.52 -16.74 -12.21
C SER A 23 -18.19 -16.02 -12.38
N VAL A 24 -17.56 -16.17 -13.54
CA VAL A 24 -16.30 -15.49 -13.87
C VAL A 24 -16.53 -13.98 -13.94
N ARG A 25 -15.75 -13.21 -13.19
CA ARG A 25 -15.82 -11.74 -13.16
C ARG A 25 -14.73 -11.15 -14.06
N SER A 26 -14.99 -9.95 -14.56
CA SER A 26 -14.00 -9.18 -15.32
C SER A 26 -12.73 -8.95 -14.49
N GLU A 27 -11.59 -8.91 -15.14
CA GLU A 27 -10.31 -8.57 -14.53
C GLU A 27 -10.30 -7.09 -14.11
N SER A 28 -9.65 -6.80 -12.99
CA SER A 28 -9.42 -5.42 -12.56
C SER A 28 -8.21 -4.85 -13.31
N LYS A 29 -8.37 -3.71 -13.98
CA LYS A 29 -7.26 -3.00 -14.62
C LYS A 29 -6.59 -2.06 -13.62
N THR A 30 -5.26 -2.07 -13.59
CA THR A 30 -4.49 -1.12 -12.77
C THR A 30 -4.57 0.27 -13.42
N LEU A 31 -5.09 1.25 -12.69
CA LEU A 31 -5.20 2.62 -13.18
C LEU A 31 -3.93 3.44 -12.94
N ALA A 32 -3.28 3.20 -11.81
CA ALA A 32 -2.05 3.89 -11.42
C ALA A 32 -1.31 3.09 -10.35
N THR A 33 0.01 3.26 -10.29
CA THR A 33 0.89 2.70 -9.27
C THR A 33 1.84 3.75 -8.75
N ILE A 34 2.20 3.66 -7.48
CA ILE A 34 3.24 4.49 -6.87
C ILE A 34 3.89 3.70 -5.74
N THR A 35 5.20 3.78 -5.58
CA THR A 35 5.89 3.22 -4.42
C THR A 35 5.64 4.08 -3.18
N LEU A 36 5.71 3.46 -1.99
CA LEU A 36 5.58 4.20 -0.73
C LEU A 36 6.65 5.30 -0.61
N GLN A 37 7.87 5.04 -1.10
CA GLN A 37 8.95 6.02 -1.08
C GLN A 37 8.59 7.28 -1.89
N ASN A 38 8.14 7.13 -3.12
CA ASN A 38 7.74 8.25 -3.96
C ASN A 38 6.46 8.92 -3.46
N TYR A 39 5.51 8.15 -2.93
CA TYR A 39 4.31 8.71 -2.32
C TYR A 39 4.64 9.68 -1.18
N PHE A 40 5.50 9.30 -0.23
CA PHE A 40 5.87 10.19 0.86
C PHE A 40 6.75 11.36 0.41
N ARG A 41 7.54 11.22 -0.65
CA ARG A 41 8.32 12.32 -1.24
C ARG A 41 7.47 13.40 -1.92
N MET A 42 6.18 13.14 -2.17
CA MET A 42 5.26 14.15 -2.70
C MET A 42 4.88 15.22 -1.68
N PHE A 43 5.08 14.98 -0.39
CA PHE A 43 4.72 15.95 0.65
C PHE A 43 5.84 16.97 0.87
N ASN A 44 5.47 18.25 0.88
CA ASN A 44 6.42 19.36 1.11
C ASN A 44 6.99 19.34 2.54
N LYS A 45 6.19 18.88 3.53
CA LYS A 45 6.60 18.70 4.92
C LYS A 45 6.36 17.26 5.31
N LEU A 46 7.44 16.57 5.61
CA LEU A 46 7.42 15.18 6.04
C LEU A 46 8.14 15.06 7.37
N ALA A 47 7.46 14.50 8.37
CA ALA A 47 8.02 14.21 9.67
C ALA A 47 7.40 12.93 10.23
N GLY A 48 8.08 12.29 11.17
CA GLY A 48 7.60 11.09 11.82
C GLY A 48 8.20 10.96 13.22
N MET A 49 7.57 10.17 14.07
CA MET A 49 8.05 9.86 15.41
C MET A 49 8.02 8.36 15.67
N THR A 50 9.12 7.85 16.19
CA THR A 50 9.23 6.45 16.64
C THR A 50 10.37 6.30 17.61
N GLY A 51 10.29 5.36 18.53
CA GLY A 51 11.38 5.03 19.45
C GLY A 51 12.56 4.27 18.83
N THR A 52 12.51 3.93 17.55
CA THR A 52 13.45 3.00 16.91
C THR A 52 14.02 3.46 15.57
N ALA A 53 13.90 4.75 15.21
CA ALA A 53 14.35 5.26 13.92
C ALA A 53 15.88 5.34 13.77
N LYS A 54 16.63 5.45 14.86
CA LYS A 54 18.09 5.73 14.81
C LYS A 54 18.88 4.63 14.10
N THR A 55 18.41 3.40 14.13
CA THR A 55 19.06 2.28 13.42
C THR A 55 19.01 2.42 11.91
N GLU A 56 18.02 3.12 11.38
CA GLU A 56 17.74 3.30 9.95
C GLU A 56 18.03 4.75 9.46
N GLU A 57 18.79 5.54 10.22
CA GLU A 57 19.08 6.94 9.91
C GLU A 57 19.69 7.14 8.52
N ALA A 58 20.58 6.22 8.11
CA ALA A 58 21.22 6.28 6.80
C ALA A 58 20.19 6.16 5.65
N GLU A 59 19.19 5.28 5.81
CA GLU A 59 18.12 5.11 4.82
C GLU A 59 17.18 6.33 4.80
N PHE A 60 16.82 6.90 5.95
CA PHE A 60 16.01 8.11 6.02
C PHE A 60 16.69 9.29 5.33
N ARG A 61 18.01 9.43 5.50
CA ARG A 61 18.77 10.48 4.84
C ARG A 61 18.89 10.26 3.33
N ASP A 62 19.19 9.05 2.89
CA ASP A 62 19.41 8.73 1.49
C ASP A 62 18.12 8.80 0.64
N ILE A 63 17.00 8.30 1.19
CA ILE A 63 15.73 8.23 0.46
C ILE A 63 14.90 9.50 0.59
N TYR A 64 14.77 10.04 1.82
CA TYR A 64 13.83 11.12 2.13
C TYR A 64 14.51 12.45 2.46
N ASN A 65 15.84 12.49 2.48
CA ASN A 65 16.63 13.65 2.91
C ASN A 65 16.23 14.16 4.30
N MET A 66 15.97 13.21 5.23
CA MET A 66 15.56 13.51 6.59
C MET A 66 16.63 13.07 7.59
N ASP A 67 16.91 13.91 8.59
CA ASP A 67 17.74 13.54 9.72
C ASP A 67 16.93 12.91 10.83
N VAL A 68 17.58 12.05 11.64
CA VAL A 68 16.98 11.43 12.81
C VAL A 68 17.51 12.12 14.07
N VAL A 69 16.64 12.87 14.74
CA VAL A 69 16.96 13.54 16.00
C VAL A 69 16.51 12.67 17.17
N VAL A 70 17.44 12.32 18.05
CA VAL A 70 17.16 11.57 19.26
C VAL A 70 16.77 12.55 20.36
N ILE A 71 15.51 12.50 20.78
CA ILE A 71 15.00 13.30 21.89
C ILE A 71 15.22 12.50 23.18
N PRO A 72 15.91 13.06 24.21
CA PRO A 72 16.08 12.39 25.48
C PRO A 72 14.74 12.01 26.13
N THR A 73 14.72 10.89 26.85
CA THR A 73 13.54 10.44 27.57
C THR A 73 13.25 11.38 28.76
N ASN A 74 11.96 11.60 29.06
CA ASN A 74 11.54 12.43 30.21
C ASN A 74 12.06 11.89 31.54
N LYS A 75 12.02 10.57 31.74
CA LYS A 75 12.60 9.86 32.86
C LYS A 75 13.68 8.89 32.37
N PRO A 76 14.74 8.63 33.16
CA PRO A 76 15.74 7.63 32.83
C PRO A 76 15.10 6.26 32.60
N ILE A 77 15.68 5.47 31.66
CA ILE A 77 15.22 4.10 31.39
C ILE A 77 15.65 3.23 32.59
N ALA A 78 14.67 2.72 33.33
CA ALA A 78 14.90 1.81 34.47
C ALA A 78 14.90 0.32 34.07
N ARG A 79 14.57 0.02 32.80
CA ARG A 79 14.58 -1.37 32.27
C ARG A 79 15.99 -1.94 32.22
N ILE A 80 16.12 -3.20 32.65
CA ILE A 80 17.36 -3.98 32.59
C ILE A 80 17.29 -4.90 31.38
N ASP A 81 18.15 -4.66 30.39
CA ASP A 81 18.29 -5.53 29.22
C ASP A 81 19.38 -6.57 29.51
N MET A 82 18.97 -7.82 29.75
CA MET A 82 19.87 -8.95 30.05
C MET A 82 20.63 -9.40 28.81
N GLN A 83 21.71 -10.17 28.99
CA GLN A 83 22.42 -10.80 27.90
C GLN A 83 21.56 -11.87 27.25
N ASP A 84 21.81 -12.13 25.96
CA ASP A 84 21.14 -13.21 25.23
C ASP A 84 21.62 -14.57 25.74
N SER A 85 20.69 -15.48 25.96
CA SER A 85 20.94 -16.88 26.33
C SER A 85 20.90 -17.75 25.09
N VAL A 86 22.02 -18.36 24.70
CA VAL A 86 22.14 -19.12 23.45
C VAL A 86 22.23 -20.62 23.71
N TYR A 87 21.37 -21.38 23.07
CA TYR A 87 21.25 -22.83 23.19
C TYR A 87 21.67 -23.55 21.92
N LEU A 88 22.07 -24.83 22.05
CA LEU A 88 22.51 -25.63 20.92
C LEU A 88 21.37 -25.95 19.95
N ASN A 89 20.17 -26.22 20.45
CA ASN A 89 19.04 -26.60 19.64
C ASN A 89 17.75 -25.84 20.08
N GLU A 90 16.75 -25.83 19.23
CA GLU A 90 15.49 -25.13 19.48
C GLU A 90 14.68 -25.75 20.63
N LYS A 91 14.81 -27.08 20.83
CA LYS A 91 14.11 -27.80 21.90
C LYS A 91 14.61 -27.38 23.29
N ALA A 92 15.94 -27.33 23.49
CA ALA A 92 16.54 -26.85 24.74
C ALA A 92 16.14 -25.39 25.02
N LYS A 93 16.18 -24.53 23.98
CA LYS A 93 15.71 -23.14 24.06
C LYS A 93 14.27 -23.04 24.56
N PHE A 94 13.33 -23.80 23.99
CA PHE A 94 11.94 -23.75 24.41
C PHE A 94 11.74 -24.26 25.84
N HIS A 95 12.47 -25.28 26.27
CA HIS A 95 12.46 -25.72 27.66
C HIS A 95 12.91 -24.60 28.59
N ALA A 96 14.01 -23.95 28.28
CA ALA A 96 14.54 -22.85 29.08
C ALA A 96 13.57 -21.65 29.13
N ILE A 97 12.92 -21.31 28.02
CA ILE A 97 11.88 -20.26 27.98
C ILE A 97 10.73 -20.60 28.93
N VAL A 98 10.26 -21.84 28.93
CA VAL A 98 9.16 -22.27 29.79
C VAL A 98 9.56 -22.30 31.27
N GLU A 99 10.81 -22.64 31.60
CA GLU A 99 11.35 -22.52 32.96
C GLU A 99 11.40 -21.06 33.41
N GLU A 100 11.99 -20.17 32.61
CA GLU A 100 12.04 -18.73 32.90
C GLU A 100 10.63 -18.14 33.14
N ILE A 101 9.66 -18.51 32.28
CA ILE A 101 8.27 -18.09 32.47
C ILE A 101 7.73 -18.59 33.81
N ALA A 102 7.99 -19.85 34.17
CA ALA A 102 7.51 -20.44 35.40
C ALA A 102 8.12 -19.77 36.65
N GLU A 103 9.41 -19.50 36.63
CA GLU A 103 10.13 -18.83 37.72
C GLU A 103 9.62 -17.40 37.90
N VAL A 104 9.54 -16.61 36.84
CA VAL A 104 9.05 -15.23 36.90
C VAL A 104 7.57 -15.16 37.27
N HIS A 105 6.73 -16.05 36.71
CA HIS A 105 5.31 -16.14 37.06
C HIS A 105 5.09 -16.48 38.53
N ALA A 106 5.90 -17.35 39.11
CA ALA A 106 5.82 -17.71 40.53
C ALA A 106 6.03 -16.51 41.46
N THR A 107 6.78 -15.48 41.05
CA THR A 107 6.91 -14.23 41.81
C THR A 107 5.68 -13.33 41.71
N GLY A 108 4.74 -13.62 40.82
CA GLY A 108 3.60 -12.75 40.52
C GLY A 108 3.88 -11.66 39.47
N ARG A 109 5.06 -11.64 38.92
CA ARG A 109 5.48 -10.65 37.93
C ARG A 109 4.86 -10.92 36.55
N PRO A 110 4.33 -9.93 35.81
CA PRO A 110 3.79 -10.13 34.47
C PRO A 110 4.90 -10.45 33.46
N VAL A 111 4.60 -11.37 32.51
CA VAL A 111 5.51 -11.82 31.47
C VAL A 111 4.89 -11.63 30.09
N LEU A 112 5.64 -11.02 29.17
CA LEU A 112 5.31 -10.93 27.76
C LEU A 112 6.33 -11.70 26.92
N VAL A 113 5.87 -12.73 26.23
CA VAL A 113 6.71 -13.56 25.35
C VAL A 113 6.50 -13.15 23.90
N GLY A 114 7.55 -12.66 23.26
CA GLY A 114 7.55 -12.31 21.82
C GLY A 114 8.01 -13.46 20.95
N THR A 115 7.19 -13.90 20.00
CA THR A 115 7.50 -14.97 19.04
C THR A 115 7.50 -14.46 17.62
N ILE A 116 8.28 -15.07 16.72
CA ILE A 116 8.35 -14.68 15.30
C ILE A 116 7.18 -15.27 14.50
N SER A 117 6.79 -16.49 14.81
CA SER A 117 5.74 -17.20 14.05
C SER A 117 4.58 -17.68 14.93
N ILE A 118 3.47 -18.02 14.27
CA ILE A 118 2.28 -18.57 14.94
C ILE A 118 2.59 -19.95 15.50
N GLU A 119 3.30 -20.79 14.73
CA GLU A 119 3.66 -22.15 15.11
C GLU A 119 4.49 -22.17 16.41
N LYS A 120 5.49 -21.27 16.53
CA LYS A 120 6.30 -21.12 17.73
C LYS A 120 5.47 -20.64 18.93
N SER A 121 4.51 -19.75 18.70
CA SER A 121 3.60 -19.29 19.75
C SER A 121 2.69 -20.41 20.25
N GLU A 122 2.19 -21.26 19.35
CA GLU A 122 1.36 -22.42 19.69
C GLU A 122 2.18 -23.50 20.43
N ALA A 123 3.42 -23.77 19.99
CA ALA A 123 4.31 -24.72 20.66
C ALA A 123 4.60 -24.33 22.12
N ILE A 124 4.95 -23.07 22.38
CA ILE A 124 5.17 -22.57 23.75
C ILE A 124 3.87 -22.62 24.55
N SER A 125 2.73 -22.24 23.96
CA SER A 125 1.43 -22.31 24.60
C SER A 125 1.09 -23.73 25.07
N ASP A 126 1.36 -24.74 24.23
CA ASP A 126 1.08 -26.13 24.59
C ASP A 126 2.01 -26.66 25.69
N MET A 127 3.26 -26.19 25.75
CA MET A 127 4.17 -26.51 26.84
C MET A 127 3.71 -25.87 28.16
N LEU A 128 3.27 -24.62 28.14
CA LEU A 128 2.73 -23.91 29.32
C LEU A 128 1.42 -24.55 29.83
N LYS A 129 0.53 -24.99 28.93
CA LYS A 129 -0.68 -25.74 29.29
C LYS A 129 -0.35 -27.04 30.06
N LYS A 130 0.67 -27.79 29.57
CA LYS A 130 1.13 -29.02 30.25
C LYS A 130 1.66 -28.75 31.66
N ARG A 131 2.20 -27.54 31.91
CA ARG A 131 2.63 -27.11 33.25
C ARG A 131 1.53 -26.46 34.09
N GLY A 132 0.35 -26.28 33.55
CA GLY A 132 -0.77 -25.64 34.24
C GLY A 132 -0.69 -24.13 34.39
N ILE A 133 0.21 -23.47 33.66
CA ILE A 133 0.36 -22.01 33.70
C ILE A 133 -0.71 -21.37 32.81
N LYS A 134 -1.57 -20.54 33.43
CA LYS A 134 -2.60 -19.78 32.70
C LYS A 134 -1.93 -18.67 31.90
N HIS A 135 -2.27 -18.57 30.62
CA HIS A 135 -1.70 -17.58 29.71
C HIS A 135 -2.67 -17.19 28.60
N ASN A 136 -2.46 -16.03 28.04
CA ASN A 136 -3.16 -15.54 26.85
C ASN A 136 -2.26 -15.66 25.62
N VAL A 137 -2.86 -16.01 24.47
CA VAL A 137 -2.14 -16.07 23.19
C VAL A 137 -2.71 -15.03 22.24
N LEU A 138 -1.85 -14.14 21.79
CA LEU A 138 -2.17 -13.07 20.86
C LEU A 138 -1.49 -13.33 19.51
N ASN A 139 -2.26 -13.81 18.55
CA ASN A 139 -1.81 -14.06 17.19
C ASN A 139 -2.87 -13.62 16.18
N ALA A 140 -2.55 -13.68 14.88
CA ALA A 140 -3.45 -13.26 13.81
C ALA A 140 -4.79 -14.01 13.75
N LYS A 141 -4.94 -15.15 14.44
CA LYS A 141 -6.19 -15.91 14.51
C LYS A 141 -7.21 -15.26 15.47
N HIS A 142 -6.77 -14.46 16.44
CA HIS A 142 -7.59 -13.88 17.51
C HIS A 142 -7.58 -12.34 17.50
N HIS A 143 -7.60 -11.74 16.33
CA HIS A 143 -7.46 -10.30 16.14
C HIS A 143 -8.57 -9.46 16.85
N GLU A 144 -9.77 -9.99 16.97
CA GLU A 144 -10.90 -9.27 17.60
C GLU A 144 -10.69 -9.00 19.10
N LYS A 145 -9.91 -9.85 19.77
CA LYS A 145 -9.59 -9.74 21.21
C LYS A 145 -8.23 -9.11 21.50
N GLU A 146 -7.56 -8.60 20.47
CA GLU A 146 -6.21 -8.07 20.62
C GLU A 146 -6.10 -6.96 21.67
N ALA A 147 -6.99 -5.97 21.59
CA ALA A 147 -6.99 -4.84 22.52
C ALA A 147 -7.26 -5.26 23.97
N GLU A 148 -8.13 -6.25 24.16
CA GLU A 148 -8.46 -6.81 25.48
C GLU A 148 -7.27 -7.53 26.10
N ILE A 149 -6.63 -8.42 25.34
CA ILE A 149 -5.47 -9.19 25.79
C ILE A 149 -4.30 -8.26 26.15
N VAL A 150 -4.05 -7.23 25.32
CA VAL A 150 -2.97 -6.27 25.57
C VAL A 150 -3.25 -5.40 26.80
N ALA A 151 -4.50 -4.98 26.99
CA ALA A 151 -4.90 -4.19 28.17
C ALA A 151 -4.69 -4.97 29.49
N GLU A 152 -4.81 -6.29 29.48
CA GLU A 152 -4.61 -7.16 30.64
C GLU A 152 -3.15 -7.65 30.80
N ALA A 153 -2.29 -7.49 29.78
CA ALA A 153 -0.93 -8.06 29.78
C ALA A 153 -0.01 -7.54 30.90
N GLY A 154 -0.30 -6.35 31.44
CA GLY A 154 0.45 -5.74 32.55
C GLY A 154 -0.02 -6.10 33.97
N ARG A 155 -1.01 -6.96 34.10
CA ARG A 155 -1.59 -7.35 35.39
C ARG A 155 -0.70 -8.34 36.15
N LEU A 156 -0.87 -8.37 37.46
CA LEU A 156 -0.14 -9.26 38.36
C LEU A 156 -0.28 -10.73 37.92
N GLY A 157 0.85 -11.42 37.75
CA GLY A 157 0.93 -12.82 37.37
C GLY A 157 0.42 -13.16 35.97
N MET A 158 0.16 -12.18 35.11
CA MET A 158 -0.31 -12.44 33.77
C MET A 158 0.83 -12.89 32.84
N VAL A 159 0.60 -13.95 32.08
CA VAL A 159 1.50 -14.43 31.04
C VAL A 159 0.84 -14.23 29.68
N THR A 160 1.49 -13.51 28.79
CA THR A 160 0.97 -13.23 27.44
C THR A 160 2.00 -13.65 26.39
N ILE A 161 1.61 -14.51 25.46
CA ILE A 161 2.41 -14.88 24.29
C ILE A 161 1.88 -14.05 23.12
N ALA A 162 2.75 -13.26 22.51
CA ALA A 162 2.38 -12.41 21.37
C ALA A 162 3.27 -12.73 20.16
N THR A 163 2.67 -12.96 18.99
CA THR A 163 3.43 -12.93 17.75
C THR A 163 3.86 -11.50 17.45
N ASN A 164 4.98 -11.38 16.77
CA ASN A 164 5.55 -10.09 16.43
C ASN A 164 4.52 -9.10 15.88
N MET A 165 4.56 -7.87 16.36
CA MET A 165 3.67 -6.74 16.03
C MET A 165 2.22 -6.83 16.55
N ALA A 166 1.80 -7.90 17.18
CA ALA A 166 0.52 -7.95 17.86
C ALA A 166 0.50 -6.93 19.01
N GLY A 167 -0.58 -6.17 19.13
CA GLY A 167 -0.71 -5.08 20.11
C GLY A 167 0.13 -3.83 19.80
N ARG A 168 0.65 -3.65 18.58
CA ARG A 168 1.33 -2.40 18.20
C ARG A 168 0.36 -1.22 18.23
N GLY A 169 0.81 -0.10 18.85
CA GLY A 169 -0.03 1.09 19.03
C GLY A 169 -0.87 1.08 20.30
N THR A 170 -0.92 -0.05 21.04
CA THR A 170 -1.58 -0.14 22.34
C THR A 170 -0.53 -0.16 23.44
N ASP A 171 -0.73 0.63 24.49
CA ASP A 171 0.14 0.67 25.65
C ASP A 171 -0.17 -0.48 26.61
N ILE A 172 0.88 -1.08 27.21
CA ILE A 172 0.75 -2.05 28.30
C ILE A 172 0.94 -1.28 29.60
N ILE A 173 -0.14 -1.10 30.33
CA ILE A 173 -0.16 -0.39 31.62
C ILE A 173 0.02 -1.42 32.72
N LEU A 174 1.03 -1.20 33.60
CA LEU A 174 1.25 -2.08 34.75
C LEU A 174 0.05 -2.03 35.71
N GLY A 175 -0.41 -3.18 36.17
CA GLY A 175 -1.62 -3.34 36.99
C GLY A 175 -2.93 -3.40 36.19
N GLY A 176 -2.89 -3.21 34.85
CA GLY A 176 -4.07 -3.22 33.97
C GLY A 176 -4.51 -1.84 33.49
N ASN A 177 -5.42 -1.79 32.53
CA ASN A 177 -5.89 -0.55 31.93
C ASN A 177 -7.30 -0.15 32.43
N PRO A 178 -7.43 0.85 33.33
CA PRO A 178 -8.72 1.30 33.86
C PRO A 178 -9.68 1.81 32.79
N GLU A 179 -9.16 2.47 31.76
CA GLU A 179 -9.95 3.01 30.65
C GLU A 179 -10.64 1.87 29.86
N PHE A 180 -9.88 0.83 29.60
CA PHE A 180 -10.43 -0.35 28.90
C PHE A 180 -11.51 -1.05 29.71
N GLU A 181 -11.29 -1.20 31.04
CA GLU A 181 -12.27 -1.81 31.94
C GLU A 181 -13.54 -0.98 32.04
N ALA A 182 -13.43 0.35 32.16
CA ALA A 182 -14.57 1.26 32.15
C ALA A 182 -15.38 1.16 30.85
N LYS A 183 -14.73 1.15 29.70
CA LYS A 183 -15.39 0.96 28.40
C LYS A 183 -16.06 -0.40 28.28
N ARG A 184 -15.44 -1.47 28.79
CA ARG A 184 -16.02 -2.81 28.82
C ARG A 184 -17.27 -2.87 29.68
N GLU A 185 -17.28 -2.20 30.83
CA GLU A 185 -18.44 -2.17 31.71
C GLU A 185 -19.58 -1.33 31.12
N MET A 186 -19.29 -0.21 30.47
CA MET A 186 -20.28 0.57 29.72
C MET A 186 -20.96 -0.25 28.60
N ARG A 187 -20.19 -1.11 27.88
CA ARG A 187 -20.79 -2.04 26.91
C ARG A 187 -21.77 -3.02 27.56
N LYS A 188 -21.45 -3.52 28.74
CA LYS A 188 -22.37 -4.40 29.50
C LYS A 188 -23.62 -3.67 29.97
N LEU A 189 -23.50 -2.37 30.28
CA LEU A 189 -24.63 -1.52 30.64
C LEU A 189 -25.50 -1.16 29.41
N GLY A 190 -25.08 -1.54 28.19
CA GLY A 190 -25.88 -1.39 26.97
C GLY A 190 -25.61 -0.12 26.17
N TYR A 191 -24.56 0.66 26.50
CA TYR A 191 -24.16 1.81 25.69
C TYR A 191 -23.56 1.36 24.35
N ASP A 192 -23.86 2.08 23.28
CA ASP A 192 -23.28 1.84 21.96
C ASP A 192 -21.85 2.39 21.84
N GLU A 193 -21.10 1.90 20.85
CA GLU A 193 -19.67 2.27 20.67
C GLU A 193 -19.46 3.76 20.42
N ASN A 194 -20.40 4.44 19.75
CA ASN A 194 -20.30 5.88 19.51
C ASN A 194 -20.43 6.66 20.82
N THR A 195 -21.45 6.33 21.62
CA THR A 195 -21.68 6.94 22.93
C THR A 195 -20.47 6.72 23.86
N ILE A 196 -19.91 5.50 23.88
CA ILE A 196 -18.70 5.19 24.67
C ILE A 196 -17.49 6.01 24.18
N SER A 197 -17.34 6.17 22.87
CA SER A 197 -16.26 6.96 22.28
C SER A 197 -16.38 8.44 22.67
N TYR A 198 -17.57 9.03 22.61
CA TYR A 198 -17.82 10.42 23.03
C TYR A 198 -17.67 10.59 24.54
N ALA A 199 -18.18 9.66 25.35
CA ALA A 199 -18.06 9.69 26.80
C ALA A 199 -16.61 9.65 27.27
N SER A 200 -15.75 8.82 26.63
CA SER A 200 -14.33 8.71 26.95
C SER A 200 -13.45 9.82 26.35
N SER A 201 -13.99 10.64 25.43
CA SER A 201 -13.28 11.76 24.82
C SER A 201 -13.25 13.00 25.74
N ARG A 202 -12.28 13.90 25.52
CA ARG A 202 -12.23 15.20 26.20
C ARG A 202 -12.89 16.33 25.41
N ILE A 203 -13.64 16.00 24.36
CA ILE A 203 -14.32 16.96 23.51
C ILE A 203 -15.49 17.57 24.29
N PRO A 204 -15.75 18.89 24.25
CA PRO A 204 -16.96 19.47 24.82
C PRO A 204 -18.21 18.81 24.24
N LEU A 205 -19.19 18.51 25.08
CA LEU A 205 -20.45 17.89 24.69
C LEU A 205 -21.59 18.82 25.10
N ASP A 206 -22.55 19.00 24.20
CA ASP A 206 -23.74 19.80 24.43
C ASP A 206 -25.02 18.94 24.62
N ASP A 207 -24.91 17.64 24.44
CA ASP A 207 -26.01 16.66 24.55
C ASP A 207 -26.12 16.11 25.95
N GLU A 208 -27.31 16.21 26.57
CA GLU A 208 -27.56 15.74 27.95
C GLU A 208 -27.35 14.22 28.11
N GLU A 209 -27.72 13.41 27.10
CA GLU A 209 -27.52 11.97 27.14
C GLU A 209 -26.03 11.59 27.12
N LEU A 210 -25.24 12.30 26.28
CA LEU A 210 -23.79 12.11 26.21
C LEU A 210 -23.08 12.61 27.48
N LEU A 211 -23.59 13.67 28.11
CA LEU A 211 -23.07 14.14 29.40
C LEU A 211 -23.35 13.16 30.54
N ALA A 212 -24.53 12.55 30.57
CA ALA A 212 -24.87 11.49 31.53
C ALA A 212 -24.00 10.24 31.34
N ALA A 213 -23.79 9.83 30.08
CA ALA A 213 -22.89 8.73 29.73
C ALA A 213 -21.43 9.01 30.15
N ARG A 214 -20.96 10.25 29.99
CA ARG A 214 -19.63 10.69 30.46
C ARG A 214 -19.52 10.63 31.98
N ALA A 215 -20.51 11.09 32.72
CA ALA A 215 -20.50 11.02 34.17
C ALA A 215 -20.45 9.57 34.69
N GLU A 216 -21.15 8.64 34.03
CA GLU A 216 -21.08 7.22 34.37
C GLU A 216 -19.70 6.61 34.00
N TYR A 217 -19.15 6.99 32.82
CA TYR A 217 -17.81 6.59 32.42
C TYR A 217 -16.77 7.06 33.44
N ASP A 218 -16.80 8.33 33.83
CA ASP A 218 -15.84 8.92 34.81
C ASP A 218 -15.90 8.22 36.16
N LYS A 219 -17.11 7.90 36.63
CA LYS A 219 -17.33 7.12 37.86
C LYS A 219 -16.73 5.71 37.76
N LEU A 220 -16.95 5.01 36.67
CA LEU A 220 -16.38 3.68 36.44
C LEU A 220 -14.86 3.75 36.31
N TYR A 221 -14.36 4.76 35.58
CA TYR A 221 -12.92 4.98 35.41
C TYR A 221 -12.21 5.23 36.75
N GLU A 222 -12.71 6.13 37.59
CA GLU A 222 -12.08 6.41 38.90
C GLU A 222 -12.17 5.19 39.84
N LYS A 223 -13.25 4.43 39.78
CA LYS A 223 -13.37 3.15 40.51
C LYS A 223 -12.27 2.18 40.09
N PHE A 224 -12.17 1.87 38.80
CA PHE A 224 -11.17 0.94 38.30
C PHE A 224 -9.74 1.46 38.49
N LYS A 225 -9.52 2.75 38.37
CA LYS A 225 -8.22 3.37 38.64
C LYS A 225 -7.78 3.17 40.08
N ALA A 226 -8.67 3.33 41.05
CA ALA A 226 -8.36 3.08 42.46
C ALA A 226 -8.06 1.59 42.72
N GLU A 227 -8.87 0.68 42.18
CA GLU A 227 -8.64 -0.77 42.29
C GLU A 227 -7.31 -1.21 41.65
N ARG A 228 -6.93 -0.60 40.52
CA ARG A 228 -5.68 -0.93 39.79
C ARG A 228 -4.44 -0.28 40.40
N GLN A 229 -4.57 0.77 41.17
CA GLN A 229 -3.44 1.44 41.77
C GLN A 229 -2.63 0.52 42.73
N GLU A 230 -3.31 -0.27 43.55
CA GLU A 230 -2.63 -1.23 44.44
C GLU A 230 -1.92 -2.36 43.64
N GLU A 231 -2.55 -2.83 42.55
CA GLU A 231 -1.95 -3.84 41.68
C GLU A 231 -0.73 -3.27 40.93
N HIS A 232 -0.82 -2.02 40.48
CA HIS A 232 0.27 -1.28 39.84
C HIS A 232 1.50 -1.16 40.75
N GLU A 233 1.31 -0.74 41.99
CA GLU A 233 2.39 -0.61 42.96
C GLU A 233 3.07 -1.95 43.26
N LYS A 234 2.31 -3.02 43.42
CA LYS A 234 2.84 -4.39 43.59
C LYS A 234 3.67 -4.85 42.39
N VAL A 235 3.18 -4.60 41.17
CA VAL A 235 3.91 -4.96 39.94
C VAL A 235 5.20 -4.18 39.82
N ILE A 236 5.22 -2.90 40.21
CA ILE A 236 6.44 -2.07 40.25
C ILE A 236 7.44 -2.64 41.26
N GLU A 237 7.00 -2.98 42.48
CA GLU A 237 7.88 -3.56 43.52
C GLU A 237 8.49 -4.90 43.06
N LEU A 238 7.76 -5.71 42.30
CA LEU A 238 8.25 -6.95 41.72
C LEU A 238 9.22 -6.75 40.54
N GLY A 239 9.43 -5.51 40.08
CA GLY A 239 10.36 -5.19 38.99
C GLY A 239 9.69 -5.02 37.62
N GLY A 240 8.38 -4.78 37.56
CA GLY A 240 7.63 -4.45 36.34
C GLY A 240 7.49 -5.60 35.33
N LEU A 241 7.18 -5.27 34.09
CA LEU A 241 6.96 -6.24 33.03
C LEU A 241 8.27 -6.91 32.58
N HIS A 242 8.27 -8.25 32.54
CA HIS A 242 9.37 -9.05 32.00
C HIS A 242 9.11 -9.42 30.55
N ILE A 243 10.08 -9.14 29.64
CA ILE A 243 10.00 -9.43 28.23
C ILE A 243 10.91 -10.62 27.90
N ILE A 244 10.35 -11.63 27.26
CA ILE A 244 11.10 -12.78 26.72
C ILE A 244 10.99 -12.75 25.20
N GLY A 245 12.12 -12.55 24.50
CA GLY A 245 12.21 -12.75 23.06
C GLY A 245 12.62 -14.18 22.76
N THR A 246 11.87 -14.90 21.95
CA THR A 246 12.17 -16.30 21.62
C THR A 246 13.22 -16.45 20.52
N GLU A 247 13.48 -15.35 19.80
CA GLU A 247 14.49 -15.24 18.73
C GLU A 247 14.81 -13.78 18.48
N ARG A 248 15.95 -13.52 17.81
CA ARG A 248 16.25 -12.22 17.21
C ARG A 248 15.55 -12.10 15.86
N HIS A 249 14.97 -10.94 15.61
CA HIS A 249 14.37 -10.62 14.31
C HIS A 249 15.45 -10.21 13.30
N GLU A 250 15.10 -10.23 12.02
CA GLU A 250 15.99 -9.77 10.94
C GLU A 250 16.37 -8.28 11.08
N SER A 251 15.57 -7.48 11.78
CA SER A 251 15.85 -6.07 12.04
C SER A 251 15.94 -5.78 13.53
N ARG A 252 17.04 -5.14 13.95
CA ARG A 252 17.26 -4.66 15.32
C ARG A 252 16.15 -3.72 15.80
N ARG A 253 15.53 -2.99 14.89
CA ARG A 253 14.40 -2.11 15.16
C ARG A 253 13.22 -2.87 15.77
N ILE A 254 12.95 -4.08 15.30
CA ILE A 254 11.85 -4.91 15.79
C ILE A 254 12.17 -5.44 17.20
N ASP A 255 13.40 -5.88 17.44
CA ASP A 255 13.86 -6.28 18.78
C ASP A 255 13.71 -5.14 19.78
N ASN A 256 14.11 -3.92 19.38
CA ASN A 256 13.98 -2.73 20.21
C ASN A 256 12.49 -2.35 20.45
N GLN A 257 11.60 -2.60 19.49
CA GLN A 257 10.16 -2.41 19.69
C GLN A 257 9.57 -3.43 20.68
N LEU A 258 10.06 -4.66 20.68
CA LEU A 258 9.68 -5.67 21.67
C LEU A 258 10.17 -5.27 23.06
N ARG A 259 11.48 -4.97 23.22
CA ARG A 259 12.04 -4.48 24.49
C ARG A 259 11.31 -3.23 24.99
N GLY A 260 10.97 -2.31 24.09
CA GLY A 260 10.26 -1.08 24.39
C GLY A 260 8.80 -1.25 24.85
N ARG A 261 8.28 -2.49 24.93
CA ARG A 261 7.00 -2.77 25.57
C ARG A 261 7.11 -2.69 27.12
N SER A 262 8.31 -2.82 27.67
CA SER A 262 8.62 -2.73 29.10
C SER A 262 9.47 -1.49 29.40
N GLY A 263 9.46 -1.02 30.64
CA GLY A 263 10.24 0.13 31.10
C GLY A 263 9.75 1.47 30.55
N ARG A 264 8.45 1.65 30.40
CA ARG A 264 7.82 2.87 29.91
C ARG A 264 7.68 3.89 31.03
N GLN A 265 7.79 5.19 30.68
CA GLN A 265 7.62 6.32 31.60
C GLN A 265 8.47 6.24 32.88
N GLY A 266 9.60 5.54 32.85
CA GLY A 266 10.49 5.34 33.99
C GLY A 266 10.11 4.17 34.90
N ASP A 267 9.12 3.36 34.53
CA ASP A 267 8.78 2.13 35.25
C ASP A 267 9.92 1.11 35.15
N PRO A 268 10.09 0.25 36.18
CA PRO A 268 11.02 -0.87 36.10
C PRO A 268 10.56 -1.90 35.05
N GLY A 269 11.51 -2.72 34.63
CA GLY A 269 11.25 -3.81 33.71
C GLY A 269 12.51 -4.57 33.37
N SER A 270 12.37 -5.67 32.66
CA SER A 270 13.52 -6.42 32.16
C SER A 270 13.24 -7.06 30.83
N SER A 271 14.30 -7.36 30.07
CA SER A 271 14.19 -8.12 28.83
C SER A 271 15.33 -9.12 28.68
N VAL A 272 15.03 -10.29 28.10
CA VAL A 272 15.99 -11.31 27.75
C VAL A 272 15.61 -11.94 26.41
N PHE A 273 16.62 -12.33 25.61
CA PHE A 273 16.39 -13.10 24.38
C PHE A 273 16.98 -14.50 24.53
N PHE A 274 16.18 -15.49 24.17
CA PHE A 274 16.58 -16.89 24.10
C PHE A 274 16.79 -17.27 22.64
N LEU A 275 17.99 -17.72 22.31
CA LEU A 275 18.42 -17.97 20.94
C LEU A 275 18.87 -19.42 20.78
N SER A 276 18.82 -19.92 19.55
CA SER A 276 19.34 -21.24 19.18
C SER A 276 20.22 -21.13 17.94
N THR A 277 21.17 -22.04 17.81
CA THR A 277 21.95 -22.15 16.58
C THR A 277 21.13 -22.61 15.38
N GLU A 278 19.93 -23.15 15.63
CA GLU A 278 18.95 -23.58 14.61
C GLU A 278 18.02 -22.46 14.17
N ASP A 279 18.01 -21.33 14.87
CA ASP A 279 17.19 -20.17 14.49
C ASP A 279 17.56 -19.67 13.08
N ASP A 280 16.58 -19.17 12.32
CA ASP A 280 16.78 -18.79 10.92
C ASP A 280 17.92 -17.80 10.74
N LEU A 281 18.03 -16.81 11.62
CA LEU A 281 19.10 -15.82 11.59
C LEU A 281 20.49 -16.47 11.81
N ALA A 282 20.59 -17.39 12.77
CA ALA A 282 21.84 -18.10 13.07
C ALA A 282 22.22 -19.02 11.91
N ARG A 283 21.26 -19.74 11.34
CA ARG A 283 21.47 -20.67 10.22
C ARG A 283 22.04 -19.97 8.98
N VAL A 284 21.52 -18.79 8.62
CA VAL A 284 21.99 -18.04 7.45
C VAL A 284 23.41 -17.50 7.62
N PHE A 285 23.85 -17.18 8.84
CA PHE A 285 25.15 -16.53 9.10
C PHE A 285 26.19 -17.41 9.82
N GLY A 286 26.08 -18.70 9.69
CA GLY A 286 27.12 -19.64 10.15
C GLY A 286 26.73 -20.42 11.39
N GLY A 287 25.45 -20.69 11.60
CA GLY A 287 24.95 -21.56 12.67
C GLY A 287 25.62 -22.92 12.71
N GLU A 288 25.90 -23.51 11.54
CA GLU A 288 26.65 -24.80 11.46
C GLU A 288 28.04 -24.71 12.05
N ARG A 289 28.77 -23.60 11.80
CA ARG A 289 30.12 -23.40 12.40
C ARG A 289 30.03 -23.20 13.90
N MET A 290 29.05 -22.48 14.37
CA MET A 290 28.82 -22.25 15.77
C MET A 290 28.40 -23.54 16.47
N GLN A 291 27.55 -24.34 15.85
CA GLN A 291 27.16 -25.66 16.31
C GLN A 291 28.38 -26.62 16.40
N ALA A 292 29.23 -26.63 15.38
CA ALA A 292 30.45 -27.45 15.38
C ALA A 292 31.41 -27.04 16.51
N VAL A 293 31.57 -25.74 16.78
CA VAL A 293 32.37 -25.23 17.91
C VAL A 293 31.77 -25.66 19.24
N MET A 294 30.48 -25.55 19.43
CA MET A 294 29.80 -25.98 20.66
C MET A 294 29.91 -27.48 20.90
N GLN A 295 29.74 -28.29 19.85
CA GLN A 295 29.92 -29.75 19.92
C GLN A 295 31.37 -30.14 20.23
N PHE A 296 32.35 -29.43 19.66
CA PHE A 296 33.77 -29.65 19.93
C PHE A 296 34.11 -29.44 21.42
N PHE A 297 33.50 -28.42 22.06
CA PHE A 297 33.69 -28.16 23.49
C PHE A 297 32.83 -29.06 24.38
N LYS A 298 32.04 -30.00 23.82
CA LYS A 298 31.15 -30.93 24.55
C LYS A 298 30.25 -30.19 25.54
N LEU A 299 29.71 -29.04 25.15
CA LEU A 299 28.76 -28.31 25.99
C LEU A 299 27.45 -29.10 26.10
N GLU A 300 26.92 -29.16 27.31
CA GLU A 300 25.62 -29.80 27.55
C GLU A 300 24.51 -29.03 26.83
N GLU A 301 23.54 -29.75 26.27
CA GLU A 301 22.47 -29.14 25.43
C GLU A 301 21.61 -28.13 26.20
N ASP A 302 21.41 -28.35 27.49
CA ASP A 302 20.52 -27.54 28.34
C ASP A 302 21.24 -26.34 29.01
N VAL A 303 22.57 -26.20 28.84
CA VAL A 303 23.31 -25.10 29.44
C VAL A 303 23.43 -23.93 28.48
N PRO A 304 22.92 -22.73 28.88
CA PRO A 304 23.01 -21.53 28.04
C PRO A 304 24.44 -21.04 27.94
N ILE A 305 24.81 -20.56 26.77
CA ILE A 305 26.06 -19.86 26.54
C ILE A 305 25.83 -18.37 26.55
N GLU A 306 26.26 -17.72 27.59
CA GLU A 306 26.24 -16.27 27.74
C GLU A 306 27.57 -15.66 27.27
N ALA A 307 27.81 -15.67 25.97
CA ALA A 307 29.04 -15.13 25.42
C ALA A 307 28.77 -13.84 24.63
N LYS A 308 29.33 -12.71 25.09
CA LYS A 308 29.27 -11.42 24.37
C LYS A 308 29.76 -11.50 22.92
N ILE A 309 30.59 -12.50 22.60
CA ILE A 309 31.08 -12.74 21.25
C ILE A 309 29.93 -13.21 20.35
N ILE A 310 29.06 -14.10 20.83
CA ILE A 310 27.95 -14.65 20.08
C ILE A 310 26.89 -13.56 19.82
N THR A 311 26.53 -12.79 20.84
CA THR A 311 25.63 -11.65 20.69
C THR A 311 26.14 -10.67 19.64
N ARG A 312 27.46 -10.37 19.63
CA ARG A 312 28.04 -9.49 18.59
C ARG A 312 27.99 -10.09 17.18
N GLN A 313 28.14 -11.42 17.04
CA GLN A 313 28.00 -12.07 15.74
C GLN A 313 26.57 -11.99 15.22
N ILE A 314 25.58 -12.21 16.09
CA ILE A 314 24.17 -12.09 15.73
C ILE A 314 23.83 -10.63 15.34
N GLU A 315 24.34 -9.64 16.06
CA GLU A 315 24.16 -8.22 15.68
C GLU A 315 24.80 -7.89 14.33
N ARG A 316 25.95 -8.49 13.99
CA ARG A 316 26.56 -8.34 12.66
C ARG A 316 25.71 -8.99 11.58
N ALA A 317 25.14 -10.16 11.87
CA ALA A 317 24.23 -10.84 10.98
C ALA A 317 22.97 -9.98 10.69
N GLN A 318 22.36 -9.42 11.74
CA GLN A 318 21.23 -8.49 11.58
C GLN A 318 21.60 -7.28 10.70
N LYS A 319 22.75 -6.64 10.97
CA LYS A 319 23.20 -5.51 10.14
C LYS A 319 23.41 -5.89 8.68
N SER A 320 23.88 -7.11 8.41
CA SER A 320 24.05 -7.60 7.04
C SER A 320 22.70 -7.79 6.33
N ILE A 321 21.72 -8.39 7.01
CA ILE A 321 20.35 -8.55 6.47
C ILE A 321 19.69 -7.17 6.27
N GLU A 322 19.78 -6.28 7.24
CA GLU A 322 19.28 -4.90 7.12
C GLU A 322 19.87 -4.23 5.88
N GLY A 323 21.19 -4.41 5.61
CA GLY A 323 21.86 -3.92 4.42
C GLY A 323 21.34 -4.53 3.12
N ILE A 324 21.06 -5.83 3.10
CA ILE A 324 20.46 -6.51 1.94
C ILE A 324 19.06 -5.95 1.68
N HIS A 325 18.23 -5.85 2.71
CA HIS A 325 16.87 -5.30 2.57
C HIS A 325 16.87 -3.83 2.14
N TYR A 326 17.81 -3.03 2.67
CA TYR A 326 17.99 -1.66 2.22
C TYR A 326 18.37 -1.61 0.74
N SER A 327 19.32 -2.42 0.29
CA SER A 327 19.71 -2.50 -1.12
C SER A 327 18.53 -2.90 -2.01
N GLN A 328 17.71 -3.87 -1.60
CA GLN A 328 16.52 -4.27 -2.34
C GLN A 328 15.51 -3.11 -2.44
N ARG A 329 15.24 -2.39 -1.33
CA ARG A 329 14.36 -1.23 -1.35
C ARG A 329 14.91 -0.10 -2.24
N LYS A 330 16.22 0.12 -2.22
CA LYS A 330 16.90 1.10 -3.08
C LYS A 330 16.80 0.74 -4.56
N HIS A 331 16.97 -0.54 -4.90
CA HIS A 331 16.78 -1.02 -6.26
C HIS A 331 15.33 -0.78 -6.76
N VAL A 332 14.33 -1.11 -5.94
CA VAL A 332 12.93 -0.83 -6.30
C VAL A 332 12.72 0.66 -6.57
N LEU A 333 13.29 1.52 -5.72
CA LEU A 333 13.19 2.97 -5.91
C LEU A 333 13.86 3.44 -7.20
N GLN A 334 15.03 2.89 -7.56
CA GLN A 334 15.75 3.27 -8.79
C GLN A 334 14.93 3.00 -10.05
N TYR A 335 14.18 1.91 -10.11
CA TYR A 335 13.23 1.63 -11.20
C TYR A 335 12.04 2.58 -11.17
N ASP A 336 11.42 2.75 -10.00
CA ASP A 336 10.23 3.59 -9.88
C ASP A 336 10.52 5.08 -10.06
N GLU A 337 11.77 5.52 -9.91
CA GLU A 337 12.16 6.91 -10.14
C GLU A 337 12.02 7.31 -11.62
N VAL A 338 12.25 6.37 -12.53
CA VAL A 338 11.99 6.57 -13.97
C VAL A 338 10.49 6.77 -14.20
N ASN A 339 9.68 5.84 -13.68
CA ASN A 339 8.23 5.92 -13.80
C ASN A 339 7.66 7.17 -13.14
N ASN A 340 8.25 7.60 -12.02
CA ASN A 340 7.82 8.79 -11.30
C ASN A 340 8.06 10.08 -12.08
N LYS A 341 9.18 10.20 -12.81
CA LYS A 341 9.44 11.33 -13.68
C LYS A 341 8.43 11.40 -14.82
N GLN A 342 8.17 10.28 -15.48
CA GLN A 342 7.17 10.17 -16.53
C GLN A 342 5.77 10.49 -16.02
N ARG A 343 5.41 9.99 -14.84
CA ARG A 343 4.14 10.32 -14.16
C ARG A 343 3.99 11.81 -13.91
N GLN A 344 5.06 12.50 -13.48
CA GLN A 344 5.01 13.94 -13.25
C GLN A 344 4.72 14.72 -14.53
N VAL A 345 5.28 14.32 -15.68
CA VAL A 345 5.01 14.93 -16.98
C VAL A 345 3.54 14.73 -17.36
N ILE A 346 3.10 13.48 -17.46
CA ILE A 346 1.74 13.13 -17.90
C ILE A 346 0.67 13.72 -16.97
N TYR A 347 0.88 13.66 -15.65
CA TYR A 347 -0.08 14.25 -14.70
C TYR A 347 -0.04 15.79 -14.73
N GLY A 348 1.10 16.38 -15.07
CA GLY A 348 1.19 17.82 -15.34
C GLY A 348 0.29 18.22 -16.49
N ASP A 349 0.39 17.55 -17.62
CA ASP A 349 -0.42 17.84 -18.80
C ASP A 349 -1.90 17.51 -18.58
N ARG A 350 -2.19 16.37 -17.96
CA ARG A 350 -3.55 16.01 -17.55
C ARG A 350 -4.20 17.07 -16.65
N ASN A 351 -3.45 17.63 -15.70
CA ASN A 351 -3.94 18.67 -14.80
C ASN A 351 -4.19 20.01 -15.53
N LYS A 352 -3.37 20.38 -16.52
CA LYS A 352 -3.64 21.53 -17.37
C LYS A 352 -5.01 21.40 -18.04
N VAL A 353 -5.27 20.23 -18.64
CA VAL A 353 -6.57 19.95 -19.28
C VAL A 353 -7.72 20.00 -18.28
N LEU A 354 -7.56 19.41 -17.07
CA LEU A 354 -8.58 19.41 -16.02
C LEU A 354 -8.88 20.82 -15.49
N ASN A 355 -7.86 21.66 -15.33
CA ASN A 355 -7.99 23.01 -14.82
C ASN A 355 -8.55 23.99 -15.86
N GLY A 356 -8.72 23.54 -17.11
CA GLY A 356 -9.28 24.36 -18.17
C GLY A 356 -8.30 25.37 -18.77
N GLU A 357 -6.99 25.06 -18.74
CA GLU A 357 -5.99 25.80 -19.49
C GLU A 357 -6.29 25.71 -20.99
N ASP A 358 -5.55 26.44 -21.82
CA ASP A 358 -5.76 26.48 -23.27
C ASP A 358 -5.51 25.10 -23.92
N VAL A 359 -6.55 24.25 -23.90
CA VAL A 359 -6.51 22.89 -24.48
C VAL A 359 -6.45 22.96 -26.00
N HIS A 360 -7.13 23.94 -26.62
CA HIS A 360 -7.11 24.12 -28.07
C HIS A 360 -5.70 24.43 -28.58
N GLY A 361 -4.98 25.34 -27.91
CA GLY A 361 -3.56 25.62 -28.24
C GLY A 361 -2.67 24.38 -28.09
N MET A 362 -2.85 23.58 -27.04
CA MET A 362 -2.12 22.32 -26.87
C MET A 362 -2.40 21.34 -28.02
N ILE A 363 -3.62 21.21 -28.48
CA ILE A 363 -4.01 20.33 -29.59
C ILE A 363 -3.42 20.84 -30.91
N LEU A 364 -3.45 22.14 -31.15
CA LEU A 364 -2.78 22.71 -32.32
C LEU A 364 -1.26 22.45 -32.34
N ASP A 365 -0.62 22.40 -31.19
CA ASP A 365 0.81 22.05 -31.11
C ASP A 365 1.06 20.57 -31.41
N MET A 366 0.12 19.67 -31.07
CA MET A 366 0.18 18.24 -31.42
C MET A 366 0.08 17.98 -32.94
N ALA A 367 -0.40 18.94 -33.72
CA ALA A 367 -0.49 18.82 -35.18
C ALA A 367 0.89 18.56 -35.84
N ALA A 368 1.96 19.05 -35.23
CA ALA A 368 3.33 18.83 -35.72
C ALA A 368 3.76 17.36 -35.52
N GLY A 369 3.42 16.74 -34.40
CA GLY A 369 3.68 15.31 -34.15
C GLY A 369 2.88 14.40 -35.07
N PHE A 370 1.60 14.71 -35.28
CA PHE A 370 0.76 14.00 -36.25
C PHE A 370 1.36 14.08 -37.67
N ALA A 371 1.72 15.28 -38.12
CA ALA A 371 2.32 15.52 -39.45
C ALA A 371 3.65 14.77 -39.60
N ARG A 372 4.48 14.75 -38.57
CA ARG A 372 5.76 14.01 -38.56
C ARG A 372 5.51 12.51 -38.77
N LYS A 373 4.68 11.91 -37.97
CA LYS A 373 4.36 10.47 -38.04
C LYS A 373 3.75 10.09 -39.38
N ALA A 374 2.85 10.92 -39.92
CA ALA A 374 2.25 10.72 -41.23
C ALA A 374 3.28 10.77 -42.36
N LEU A 375 4.21 11.73 -42.29
CA LEU A 375 5.24 11.90 -43.30
C LEU A 375 6.32 10.81 -43.25
N GLU A 376 6.78 10.44 -42.07
CA GLU A 376 7.74 9.33 -41.86
C GLU A 376 7.22 8.01 -42.41
N ASP A 377 5.96 7.66 -42.15
CA ASP A 377 5.32 6.49 -42.70
C ASP A 377 5.15 6.57 -44.23
N ALA A 378 4.82 7.76 -44.74
CA ALA A 378 4.66 7.96 -46.18
C ALA A 378 5.98 7.90 -46.97
N CYS A 379 7.08 8.27 -46.34
CA CYS A 379 8.41 8.31 -46.97
C CYS A 379 9.23 7.04 -46.74
N ASP A 380 8.69 6.02 -46.06
CA ASP A 380 9.37 4.77 -45.71
C ASP A 380 10.79 4.98 -45.15
N GLY A 381 10.92 5.97 -44.23
CA GLY A 381 12.17 6.33 -43.55
C GLY A 381 13.22 6.99 -44.46
N THR A 382 12.90 7.41 -45.68
CA THR A 382 13.83 8.08 -46.60
C THR A 382 13.98 9.54 -46.19
N GLU A 383 15.09 9.92 -45.55
CA GLU A 383 15.35 11.28 -45.08
C GLU A 383 15.50 12.30 -46.23
N ASN A 384 16.05 11.89 -47.37
CA ASN A 384 16.28 12.79 -48.50
C ASN A 384 15.01 12.97 -49.34
N SER A 385 14.27 14.04 -49.11
CA SER A 385 13.02 14.36 -49.80
C SER A 385 13.11 14.43 -51.32
N ARG A 386 14.27 14.67 -51.88
CA ARG A 386 14.50 14.69 -53.33
C ARG A 386 14.39 13.32 -53.99
N LEU A 387 14.53 12.24 -53.17
CA LEU A 387 14.45 10.86 -53.61
C LEU A 387 13.06 10.26 -53.45
N TRP A 388 12.12 10.99 -52.86
CA TRP A 388 10.77 10.51 -52.60
C TRP A 388 10.01 10.20 -53.90
N ASN A 389 9.28 9.11 -53.88
CA ASN A 389 8.25 8.84 -54.86
C ASN A 389 6.98 9.62 -54.46
N LEU A 390 6.77 10.77 -55.11
CA LEU A 390 5.69 11.70 -54.70
C LEU A 390 4.30 11.10 -54.86
N ASP A 391 4.08 10.24 -55.88
CA ASP A 391 2.79 9.56 -56.09
C ASP A 391 2.51 8.59 -54.95
N ALA A 392 3.53 7.86 -54.47
CA ALA A 392 3.41 6.96 -53.35
C ALA A 392 3.19 7.72 -52.03
N VAL A 393 3.97 8.78 -51.79
CA VAL A 393 3.85 9.65 -50.59
C VAL A 393 2.46 10.27 -50.52
N ASN A 394 2.00 10.92 -51.58
CA ASN A 394 0.66 11.49 -51.66
C ASN A 394 -0.44 10.44 -51.54
N GLY A 395 -0.23 9.26 -52.14
CA GLY A 395 -1.18 8.15 -52.00
C GLY A 395 -1.32 7.66 -50.58
N ILE A 396 -0.22 7.57 -49.82
CA ILE A 396 -0.27 7.14 -48.40
C ILE A 396 -0.90 8.25 -47.57
N LEU A 397 -0.49 9.50 -47.73
CA LEU A 397 -1.08 10.62 -47.00
C LEU A 397 -2.57 10.69 -47.21
N LYS A 398 -3.06 10.62 -48.46
CA LYS A 398 -4.49 10.66 -48.78
C LYS A 398 -5.24 9.44 -48.22
N ASN A 399 -4.79 8.22 -48.48
CA ASN A 399 -5.56 7.03 -48.18
C ASN A 399 -5.54 6.62 -46.70
N LYS A 400 -4.47 6.96 -45.97
CA LYS A 400 -4.27 6.49 -44.59
C LYS A 400 -4.45 7.58 -43.55
N TYR A 401 -4.07 8.85 -43.89
CA TYR A 401 -3.99 9.92 -42.91
C TYR A 401 -5.00 11.02 -43.12
N LEU A 402 -5.02 11.65 -44.29
CA LEU A 402 -5.80 12.88 -44.60
C LEU A 402 -6.50 12.74 -45.95
N PRO A 403 -7.68 12.11 -46.01
CA PRO A 403 -8.41 11.82 -47.25
C PRO A 403 -8.73 13.07 -48.12
N GLN A 404 -8.78 14.23 -47.50
CA GLN A 404 -9.04 15.50 -48.17
C GLN A 404 -7.83 16.10 -48.90
N LEU A 405 -6.62 15.60 -48.66
CA LEU A 405 -5.42 16.06 -49.33
C LEU A 405 -5.25 15.36 -50.68
N GLU A 406 -5.27 16.11 -51.76
CA GLU A 406 -4.95 15.64 -53.11
C GLU A 406 -3.61 16.25 -53.55
N ASP A 407 -2.66 15.38 -53.91
CA ASP A 407 -1.35 15.74 -54.43
C ASP A 407 -0.63 16.88 -53.63
N PHE A 408 -0.74 16.80 -52.30
CA PHE A 408 -0.26 17.84 -51.39
C PHE A 408 1.24 18.08 -51.49
N VAL A 409 2.03 16.98 -51.48
CA VAL A 409 3.51 17.09 -51.59
C VAL A 409 3.91 17.30 -53.01
N THR A 410 4.29 18.52 -53.32
CA THR A 410 4.76 18.90 -54.66
C THR A 410 6.28 18.72 -54.81
N ARG A 411 6.75 18.66 -56.07
CA ARG A 411 8.19 18.56 -56.38
C ARG A 411 8.97 19.73 -55.81
N ASP A 412 8.42 20.95 -55.85
CA ASP A 412 9.06 22.15 -55.33
C ASP A 412 9.21 22.11 -53.80
N MET A 413 8.23 21.60 -53.09
CA MET A 413 8.29 21.37 -51.64
C MET A 413 9.36 20.33 -51.29
N ALA A 414 9.40 19.22 -52.01
CA ALA A 414 10.41 18.18 -51.80
C ALA A 414 11.84 18.67 -52.08
N ILE A 415 12.04 19.56 -53.04
CA ILE A 415 13.36 20.18 -53.34
C ILE A 415 13.83 21.11 -52.20
N ARG A 416 12.90 21.80 -51.53
CA ARG A 416 13.18 22.67 -50.36
C ARG A 416 13.57 21.90 -49.11
N GLY A 417 13.25 20.61 -49.07
CA GLY A 417 13.67 19.70 -48.01
C GLY A 417 12.52 19.13 -47.18
N ALA A 418 12.77 17.99 -46.54
CA ALA A 418 11.78 17.27 -45.75
C ALA A 418 11.18 18.13 -44.62
N LYS A 419 11.99 18.97 -43.99
CA LYS A 419 11.53 19.90 -42.93
C LYS A 419 10.47 20.88 -43.45
N HIS A 420 10.68 21.42 -44.66
CA HIS A 420 9.71 22.35 -45.27
C HIS A 420 8.37 21.64 -45.55
N VAL A 421 8.41 20.40 -46.04
CA VAL A 421 7.20 19.59 -46.25
C VAL A 421 6.49 19.35 -44.92
N LEU A 422 7.23 19.02 -43.86
CA LEU A 422 6.67 18.81 -42.52
C LEU A 422 6.01 20.08 -41.97
N ASP A 423 6.66 21.24 -42.11
CA ASP A 423 6.14 22.53 -41.65
C ASP A 423 4.83 22.89 -42.38
N GLU A 424 4.77 22.67 -43.70
CA GLU A 424 3.54 22.92 -44.48
C GLU A 424 2.45 21.92 -44.16
N LEU A 425 2.78 20.62 -43.98
CA LEU A 425 1.80 19.60 -43.57
C LEU A 425 1.26 19.90 -42.18
N SER A 426 2.11 20.33 -41.25
CA SER A 426 1.68 20.74 -39.92
C SER A 426 0.72 21.93 -39.93
N LYS A 427 0.94 22.93 -40.81
CA LYS A 427 0.02 24.06 -41.00
C LYS A 427 -1.32 23.60 -41.55
N GLU A 428 -1.30 22.68 -42.51
CA GLU A 428 -2.51 22.14 -43.10
C GLU A 428 -3.35 21.35 -42.07
N VAL A 429 -2.71 20.50 -41.25
CA VAL A 429 -3.38 19.80 -40.16
C VAL A 429 -4.00 20.80 -39.17
N ARG A 430 -3.30 21.88 -38.82
CA ARG A 430 -3.85 22.95 -37.96
C ARG A 430 -5.10 23.58 -38.58
N SER A 431 -5.05 23.94 -39.90
CA SER A 431 -6.18 24.52 -40.63
C SER A 431 -7.39 23.60 -40.60
N LEU A 432 -7.16 22.29 -40.82
CA LEU A 432 -8.25 21.29 -40.77
C LEU A 432 -8.90 21.16 -39.38
N ILE A 433 -8.11 21.32 -38.31
CA ILE A 433 -8.64 21.32 -36.93
C ILE A 433 -9.46 22.59 -36.69
N GLU A 434 -8.95 23.77 -37.13
CA GLU A 434 -9.67 25.05 -37.00
C GLU A 434 -10.95 25.07 -37.82
N GLU A 435 -10.95 24.52 -39.04
CA GLU A 435 -12.14 24.34 -39.86
C GLU A 435 -13.16 23.46 -39.17
N ARG A 436 -12.70 22.34 -38.59
CA ARG A 436 -13.57 21.43 -37.83
C ARG A 436 -14.15 22.10 -36.58
N ALA A 437 -13.35 22.93 -35.89
CA ALA A 437 -13.80 23.72 -34.75
C ALA A 437 -14.87 24.76 -35.14
N ALA A 438 -14.75 25.33 -36.35
CA ALA A 438 -15.71 26.31 -36.86
C ALA A 438 -17.04 25.70 -37.30
N GLU A 439 -17.12 24.40 -37.59
CA GLU A 439 -18.34 23.66 -37.93
C GLU A 439 -19.28 23.42 -36.73
N GLU A 440 -18.73 23.43 -35.51
CA GLU A 440 -19.41 23.12 -34.25
C GLU A 440 -19.60 24.41 -33.40
N ASP A 441 -20.40 24.34 -32.34
CA ASP A 441 -20.42 25.39 -31.32
C ASP A 441 -19.09 25.46 -30.57
N GLU A 442 -18.52 26.66 -30.42
CA GLU A 442 -17.17 26.85 -29.82
C GLU A 442 -17.05 26.22 -28.41
N ASN A 443 -18.08 26.34 -27.58
CA ASN A 443 -18.07 25.80 -26.23
C ASN A 443 -18.18 24.26 -26.23
N GLU A 444 -18.94 23.72 -27.17
CA GLU A 444 -19.10 22.28 -27.32
C GLU A 444 -17.84 21.65 -27.86
N PHE A 445 -17.21 22.25 -28.86
CA PHE A 445 -15.96 21.72 -29.41
C PHE A 445 -14.86 21.73 -28.35
N LYS A 446 -14.73 22.78 -27.55
CA LYS A 446 -13.81 22.81 -26.40
C LYS A 446 -14.06 21.69 -25.38
N GLN A 447 -15.31 21.32 -25.13
CA GLN A 447 -15.63 20.18 -24.27
C GLN A 447 -15.24 18.84 -24.91
N ILE A 448 -15.44 18.71 -26.21
CA ILE A 448 -15.04 17.54 -27.00
C ILE A 448 -13.51 17.39 -26.95
N GLU A 449 -12.76 18.46 -27.21
CA GLU A 449 -11.31 18.47 -27.13
C GLU A 449 -10.80 18.01 -25.77
N ARG A 450 -11.35 18.56 -24.70
CA ARG A 450 -10.99 18.17 -23.32
C ARG A 450 -11.31 16.70 -23.05
N TYR A 451 -12.47 16.23 -23.44
CA TYR A 451 -12.88 14.86 -23.23
C TYR A 451 -12.01 13.87 -24.02
N VAL A 452 -11.76 14.16 -25.28
CA VAL A 452 -10.94 13.32 -26.16
C VAL A 452 -9.51 13.24 -25.64
N LEU A 453 -8.91 14.38 -25.33
CA LEU A 453 -7.52 14.44 -24.86
C LEU A 453 -7.37 13.71 -23.52
N LEU A 454 -8.25 13.95 -22.54
CA LEU A 454 -8.23 13.25 -21.26
C LEU A 454 -8.38 11.73 -21.42
N LYS A 455 -9.32 11.31 -22.26
CA LYS A 455 -9.56 9.89 -22.49
C LYS A 455 -8.33 9.19 -23.11
N ILE A 456 -7.71 9.83 -24.08
CA ILE A 456 -6.54 9.28 -24.77
C ILE A 456 -5.33 9.24 -23.83
N ILE A 457 -5.08 10.32 -23.07
CA ILE A 457 -4.01 10.35 -22.07
C ILE A 457 -4.20 9.21 -21.06
N ASP A 458 -5.40 9.06 -20.51
CA ASP A 458 -5.68 8.03 -19.49
C ASP A 458 -5.50 6.62 -20.07
N GLU A 459 -5.95 6.37 -21.30
CA GLU A 459 -5.85 5.05 -21.97
C GLU A 459 -4.39 4.71 -22.28
N LYS A 460 -3.65 5.63 -22.90
CA LYS A 460 -2.25 5.42 -23.28
C LYS A 460 -1.33 5.31 -22.07
N TRP A 461 -1.59 6.11 -21.03
CA TRP A 461 -0.85 5.99 -19.78
C TRP A 461 -1.05 4.65 -19.07
N MET A 462 -2.28 4.12 -19.04
CA MET A 462 -2.54 2.80 -18.48
C MET A 462 -1.86 1.67 -19.27
N GLU A 463 -1.86 1.76 -20.61
CA GLU A 463 -1.12 0.80 -21.47
C GLU A 463 0.38 0.87 -21.16
N HIS A 464 0.94 2.07 -21.09
CA HIS A 464 2.35 2.29 -20.81
C HIS A 464 2.80 1.75 -19.44
N ILE A 465 1.97 1.89 -18.39
CA ILE A 465 2.26 1.29 -17.07
C ILE A 465 2.39 -0.23 -17.18
N ASP A 466 1.47 -0.88 -17.90
CA ASP A 466 1.48 -2.33 -18.09
C ASP A 466 2.74 -2.76 -18.89
N ASP A 467 3.10 -2.02 -19.93
CA ASP A 467 4.31 -2.27 -20.74
C ASP A 467 5.61 -2.09 -19.94
N LEU A 468 5.68 -1.07 -19.06
CA LEU A 468 6.81 -0.87 -18.15
C LEU A 468 6.94 -2.01 -17.12
N GLU A 469 5.82 -2.55 -16.66
CA GLU A 469 5.83 -3.71 -15.76
C GLU A 469 6.37 -4.96 -16.48
N GLU A 470 5.98 -5.20 -17.73
CA GLU A 470 6.52 -6.30 -18.55
C GLU A 470 8.02 -6.12 -18.83
N LEU A 471 8.45 -4.90 -19.20
CA LEU A 471 9.86 -4.58 -19.36
C LEU A 471 10.67 -4.90 -18.10
N ARG A 472 10.14 -4.55 -16.92
CA ARG A 472 10.80 -4.79 -15.64
C ARG A 472 10.98 -6.27 -15.32
N LYS A 473 10.02 -7.14 -15.69
CA LYS A 473 10.11 -8.59 -15.43
C LYS A 473 11.31 -9.24 -16.14
N GLY A 474 11.62 -8.81 -17.37
CA GLY A 474 12.68 -9.39 -18.19
C GLY A 474 14.06 -8.74 -18.05
N ILE A 475 14.12 -7.50 -17.57
CA ILE A 475 15.34 -6.68 -17.65
C ILE A 475 16.50 -7.21 -16.80
N GLY A 476 16.20 -7.96 -15.72
CA GLY A 476 17.22 -8.55 -14.85
C GLY A 476 18.18 -9.52 -15.56
N LEU A 477 17.75 -10.12 -16.66
CA LEU A 477 18.57 -11.01 -17.49
C LEU A 477 19.72 -10.29 -18.19
N MET A 478 19.66 -8.97 -18.35
CA MET A 478 20.73 -8.16 -18.95
C MET A 478 22.01 -8.17 -18.12
N ALA A 479 21.91 -8.46 -16.82
CA ALA A 479 23.09 -8.63 -15.95
C ALA A 479 24.02 -9.75 -16.41
N TYR A 480 23.51 -10.82 -17.04
CA TYR A 480 24.33 -11.88 -17.62
C TYR A 480 25.19 -11.39 -18.80
N GLY A 481 24.72 -10.35 -19.50
CA GLY A 481 25.44 -9.66 -20.56
C GLY A 481 26.35 -8.54 -20.06
N GLN A 482 26.67 -8.47 -18.76
CA GLN A 482 27.48 -7.43 -18.13
C GLN A 482 26.92 -6.00 -18.31
N GLN A 483 25.63 -5.86 -18.57
CA GLN A 483 24.95 -4.58 -18.63
C GLN A 483 24.25 -4.29 -17.32
N ASP A 484 24.30 -3.05 -16.85
CA ASP A 484 23.53 -2.63 -15.68
C ASP A 484 22.03 -2.62 -16.01
N PRO A 485 21.22 -3.50 -15.39
CA PRO A 485 19.79 -3.60 -15.68
C PRO A 485 19.03 -2.28 -15.48
N VAL A 486 19.43 -1.46 -14.49
CA VAL A 486 18.79 -0.17 -14.20
C VAL A 486 19.04 0.82 -15.33
N MET A 487 20.27 0.87 -15.87
CA MET A 487 20.61 1.74 -16.99
C MET A 487 19.89 1.34 -18.27
N VAL A 488 19.82 0.03 -18.56
CA VAL A 488 19.08 -0.49 -19.72
C VAL A 488 17.59 -0.22 -19.58
N TYR A 489 17.03 -0.43 -18.38
CA TYR A 489 15.62 -0.12 -18.10
C TYR A 489 15.34 1.37 -18.36
N ARG A 490 16.18 2.27 -17.82
CA ARG A 490 16.00 3.72 -17.99
C ARG A 490 15.97 4.11 -19.46
N LYS A 491 16.91 3.58 -20.26
CA LYS A 491 16.98 3.88 -21.69
C LYS A 491 15.70 3.42 -22.41
N ARG A 492 15.32 2.15 -22.25
CA ARG A 492 14.14 1.59 -22.93
C ARG A 492 12.84 2.26 -22.46
N ALA A 493 12.70 2.49 -21.16
CA ALA A 493 11.53 3.17 -20.63
C ALA A 493 11.39 4.61 -21.15
N THR A 494 12.52 5.31 -21.43
CA THR A 494 12.48 6.65 -22.06
C THR A 494 12.01 6.52 -23.51
N GLU A 495 12.57 5.60 -24.30
CA GLU A 495 12.15 5.34 -25.69
C GLU A 495 10.65 4.99 -25.78
N MET A 496 10.15 4.15 -24.86
CA MET A 496 8.73 3.78 -24.80
C MET A 496 7.84 4.97 -24.41
N PHE A 497 8.33 5.86 -23.54
CA PHE A 497 7.60 7.05 -23.14
C PHE A 497 7.48 8.06 -24.27
N GLU A 498 8.57 8.34 -24.99
CA GLU A 498 8.56 9.19 -26.18
C GLU A 498 7.58 8.65 -27.23
N GLN A 499 7.57 7.33 -27.45
CA GLN A 499 6.61 6.70 -28.36
C GLN A 499 5.16 6.86 -27.88
N MET A 500 4.90 6.76 -26.58
CA MET A 500 3.57 6.99 -26.02
C MET A 500 3.11 8.44 -26.21
N GLU A 501 3.99 9.42 -26.00
CA GLU A 501 3.69 10.85 -26.25
C GLU A 501 3.32 11.08 -27.72
N GLU A 502 4.11 10.53 -28.66
CA GLU A 502 3.78 10.57 -30.10
C GLU A 502 2.44 9.90 -30.41
N ASP A 503 2.12 8.78 -29.75
CA ASP A 503 0.85 8.09 -29.94
C ASP A 503 -0.34 8.87 -29.36
N ILE A 504 -0.15 9.62 -28.27
CA ILE A 504 -1.16 10.55 -27.72
C ILE A 504 -1.43 11.66 -28.73
N GLU A 505 -0.39 12.33 -29.22
CA GLU A 505 -0.51 13.41 -30.22
C GLU A 505 -1.25 12.90 -31.48
N PHE A 506 -0.78 11.79 -32.02
CA PHE A 506 -1.36 11.21 -33.23
C PHE A 506 -2.83 10.79 -33.05
N THR A 507 -3.13 10.07 -31.97
CA THR A 507 -4.48 9.55 -31.74
C THR A 507 -5.47 10.70 -31.45
N THR A 508 -5.04 11.74 -30.75
CA THR A 508 -5.86 12.91 -30.44
C THR A 508 -6.27 13.63 -31.72
N ILE A 509 -5.31 13.98 -32.56
CA ILE A 509 -5.59 14.66 -33.84
C ILE A 509 -6.48 13.80 -34.74
N ARG A 510 -6.18 12.51 -34.86
CA ARG A 510 -7.00 11.57 -35.64
C ARG A 510 -8.45 11.48 -35.13
N CYS A 511 -8.64 11.42 -33.81
CA CYS A 511 -9.97 11.40 -33.23
C CYS A 511 -10.75 12.70 -33.51
N LEU A 512 -10.11 13.86 -33.38
CA LEU A 512 -10.79 15.14 -33.59
C LEU A 512 -11.15 15.36 -35.06
N LEU A 513 -10.30 14.94 -36.02
CA LEU A 513 -10.57 15.11 -37.44
C LEU A 513 -11.65 14.14 -37.97
N PHE A 514 -11.70 12.89 -37.47
CA PHE A 514 -12.51 11.84 -38.13
C PHE A 514 -13.64 11.27 -37.27
N ALA A 515 -13.61 11.42 -35.94
CA ALA A 515 -14.67 10.91 -35.10
C ALA A 515 -15.96 11.74 -35.24
N LYS A 516 -17.09 11.03 -35.32
CA LYS A 516 -18.42 11.66 -35.25
C LYS A 516 -18.88 11.60 -33.80
N PHE A 517 -19.04 12.78 -33.22
CA PHE A 517 -19.55 12.92 -31.85
C PHE A 517 -21.09 12.97 -31.87
N ARG A 518 -21.73 12.12 -31.07
CA ARG A 518 -23.18 12.10 -30.95
C ARG A 518 -23.55 12.69 -29.59
N ARG A 519 -24.40 13.72 -29.60
CA ARG A 519 -25.04 14.19 -28.38
C ARG A 519 -25.93 13.09 -27.81
N VAL A 520 -25.75 12.77 -26.54
CA VAL A 520 -26.68 11.95 -25.79
C VAL A 520 -27.57 12.93 -25.01
N GLU A 521 -28.80 13.04 -25.39
CA GLU A 521 -29.74 13.91 -24.69
C GLU A 521 -29.94 13.43 -23.25
N ALA A 522 -30.11 14.36 -22.32
CA ALA A 522 -30.27 14.06 -20.89
C ALA A 522 -31.42 13.07 -20.62
N GLU A 523 -32.43 13.04 -21.48
CA GLU A 523 -33.52 12.06 -21.42
C GLU A 523 -33.08 10.62 -21.72
N GLU A 524 -32.10 10.39 -22.63
CA GLU A 524 -31.57 9.04 -22.90
C GLU A 524 -30.76 8.52 -21.71
N VAL A 525 -30.08 9.39 -20.97
CA VAL A 525 -29.34 9.00 -19.76
C VAL A 525 -30.29 8.64 -18.62
N GLN A 526 -31.39 9.43 -18.45
CA GLN A 526 -32.42 9.12 -17.47
C GLN A 526 -33.14 7.80 -17.80
N ASN A 527 -33.45 7.56 -19.06
CA ASN A 527 -34.06 6.31 -19.51
C ASN A 527 -33.12 5.12 -19.33
N ALA A 528 -31.80 5.27 -19.52
CA ALA A 528 -30.82 4.22 -19.25
C ALA A 528 -30.64 3.93 -17.74
N GLU A 529 -30.78 4.94 -16.88
CA GLU A 529 -30.80 4.76 -15.42
C GLU A 529 -32.10 4.10 -14.95
N GLU A 530 -33.23 4.42 -15.55
CA GLU A 530 -34.53 3.79 -15.27
C GLU A 530 -34.60 2.32 -15.73
N LEU A 531 -33.88 1.97 -16.80
CA LEU A 531 -33.79 0.60 -17.32
C LEU A 531 -32.88 -0.33 -16.48
N ASN A 532 -32.08 0.20 -15.56
CA ASN A 532 -31.23 -0.61 -14.68
C ASN A 532 -31.52 -0.34 -13.20
N PRO A 533 -32.49 -1.05 -12.62
CA PRO A 533 -32.92 -0.84 -11.22
C PRO A 533 -31.78 -0.96 -10.20
N ASN A 534 -30.72 -1.70 -10.53
CA ASN A 534 -29.58 -1.89 -9.61
C ASN A 534 -28.72 -0.63 -9.46
N LEU A 535 -28.71 0.27 -10.45
CA LEU A 535 -28.01 1.56 -10.36
C LEU A 535 -28.71 2.51 -9.40
N VAL A 536 -30.04 2.60 -9.48
CA VAL A 536 -30.86 3.46 -8.62
C VAL A 536 -30.93 2.93 -7.19
N LEU A 537 -31.06 1.62 -7.03
CA LEU A 537 -31.21 0.95 -5.73
C LEU A 537 -29.98 1.09 -4.83
N ASN A 538 -28.82 1.29 -5.39
CA ASN A 538 -27.55 1.34 -4.64
C ASN A 538 -27.02 2.76 -4.42
N LYS A 539 -27.65 3.81 -5.00
CA LYS A 539 -27.29 5.22 -4.73
C LYS A 539 -27.66 5.61 -3.29
N PRO A 540 -26.97 6.59 -2.69
CA PRO A 540 -27.37 7.15 -1.40
C PRO A 540 -28.79 7.69 -1.44
N CYS A 541 -29.54 7.53 -0.36
CA CYS A 541 -30.93 8.00 -0.31
C CYS A 541 -30.98 9.54 -0.34
N PRO A 542 -31.80 10.15 -1.20
CA PRO A 542 -31.92 11.62 -1.28
C PRO A 542 -32.48 12.28 -0.02
N CYS A 543 -33.00 11.49 0.95
CA CYS A 543 -33.44 12.00 2.26
C CYS A 543 -32.30 12.38 3.23
N GLY A 544 -31.04 12.20 2.85
CA GLY A 544 -29.89 12.55 3.69
C GLY A 544 -29.54 11.55 4.79
N SER A 545 -30.22 10.39 4.86
CA SER A 545 -30.01 9.37 5.91
C SER A 545 -28.67 8.61 5.83
N GLY A 546 -27.87 8.84 4.79
CA GLY A 546 -26.61 8.08 4.53
C GLY A 546 -26.83 6.61 4.11
N LEU A 547 -28.06 6.11 4.13
CA LEU A 547 -28.40 4.77 3.72
C LEU A 547 -28.61 4.67 2.20
N LYS A 548 -28.42 3.48 1.63
CA LYS A 548 -28.77 3.23 0.22
C LYS A 548 -30.27 3.34 0.02
N TYR A 549 -30.72 3.87 -1.15
CA TYR A 549 -32.12 4.09 -1.47
C TYR A 549 -33.02 2.87 -1.22
N LYS A 550 -32.56 1.67 -1.57
CA LYS A 550 -33.26 0.39 -1.32
C LYS A 550 -33.50 0.05 0.17
N ASN A 551 -32.73 0.65 1.06
CA ASN A 551 -32.78 0.38 2.50
C ASN A 551 -33.42 1.53 3.30
N CYS A 552 -33.93 2.58 2.60
CA CYS A 552 -34.51 3.76 3.20
C CYS A 552 -35.86 4.09 2.56
N CYS A 553 -36.08 5.32 2.13
CA CYS A 553 -37.35 5.84 1.57
C CYS A 553 -37.81 5.15 0.27
N GLY A 554 -36.91 4.46 -0.42
CA GLY A 554 -37.18 3.77 -1.70
C GLY A 554 -37.48 2.28 -1.59
N LYS A 555 -37.79 1.76 -0.41
CA LYS A 555 -37.97 0.31 -0.21
C LYS A 555 -39.11 -0.27 -1.07
N GLU A 556 -40.25 0.38 -1.09
CA GLU A 556 -41.41 -0.04 -1.90
C GLU A 556 -41.15 0.15 -3.40
N LYS A 557 -40.60 1.29 -3.79
CA LYS A 557 -40.25 1.61 -5.19
C LYS A 557 -39.16 0.69 -5.72
N ALA A 558 -38.26 0.23 -4.84
CA ALA A 558 -37.23 -0.74 -5.15
C ALA A 558 -37.78 -2.14 -5.46
N GLU A 559 -38.84 -2.54 -4.79
CA GLU A 559 -39.51 -3.83 -5.07
C GLU A 559 -40.33 -3.78 -6.36
N GLU A 560 -40.96 -2.64 -6.65
CA GLU A 560 -41.70 -2.42 -7.88
C GLU A 560 -40.81 -2.40 -9.11
N LEU A 561 -39.69 -1.68 -9.08
CA LEU A 561 -38.68 -1.68 -10.14
C LEU A 561 -38.05 -3.08 -10.38
N LYS A 562 -37.85 -3.86 -9.32
CA LYS A 562 -37.40 -5.26 -9.46
C LYS A 562 -38.45 -6.13 -10.14
N ARG A 563 -39.75 -5.88 -9.89
CA ARG A 563 -40.85 -6.60 -10.51
C ARG A 563 -40.93 -6.29 -12.01
N GLN A 564 -40.91 -5.02 -12.38
CA GLN A 564 -40.87 -4.55 -13.77
C GLN A 564 -39.65 -5.08 -14.55
N TYR A 565 -38.49 -5.07 -13.94
CA TYR A 565 -37.28 -5.63 -14.57
C TYR A 565 -37.38 -7.13 -14.84
N ARG A 566 -37.97 -7.89 -13.91
CA ARG A 566 -38.21 -9.34 -14.08
C ARG A 566 -39.21 -9.62 -15.19
N GLU A 567 -40.25 -8.81 -15.34
CA GLU A 567 -41.24 -8.92 -16.38
C GLU A 567 -40.66 -8.58 -17.75
N ASN A 568 -39.90 -7.50 -17.86
CA ASN A 568 -39.20 -7.11 -19.09
C ASN A 568 -38.15 -8.15 -19.51
N LYS A 569 -37.44 -8.75 -18.58
CA LYS A 569 -36.49 -9.84 -18.87
C LYS A 569 -37.18 -11.11 -19.37
N LYS A 570 -38.35 -11.44 -18.83
CA LYS A 570 -39.18 -12.56 -19.32
C LYS A 570 -39.73 -12.31 -20.71
N ASN A 571 -40.10 -11.07 -21.03
CA ASN A 571 -40.62 -10.69 -22.35
C ASN A 571 -39.50 -10.68 -23.42
N LYS A 572 -38.26 -10.26 -23.08
CA LYS A 572 -37.09 -10.35 -23.97
C LYS A 572 -36.58 -11.78 -24.22
N GLN A 573 -36.90 -12.73 -23.36
CA GLN A 573 -36.58 -14.16 -23.60
C GLN A 573 -37.66 -14.90 -24.40
N LYS A 574 -38.80 -14.25 -24.66
CA LYS A 574 -39.89 -14.82 -25.49
C LYS A 574 -39.91 -14.28 -26.93
N GLN A 575 -39.10 -13.27 -27.23
CA GLN A 575 -38.74 -12.81 -28.56
C GLN A 575 -37.38 -13.42 -28.98
#